data_ec8a658b8c63be1b8a5e31454d8b0680
#
_entry.id   ec8a658b8c63be1b8a5e31454d8b0680
#
_cell.length_a   1.000
_cell.length_b   1.000
_cell.length_c   1.000
_cell.angle_alpha   90.00
_cell.angle_beta   90.00
_cell.angle_gamma   90.00
#
_symmetry.space_group_name_H-M   'P 1'
#
loop_
_entity.id
_entity.type
_entity.pdbx_description
1 polymer ?
#
loop_
_entity_poly.entity_id
_entity_poly.type
_entity_poly.pdbx_seq_one_letter_code
_entity_poly.pdbx_strand_id
1 'polypeptide(L)'
;MATAESCTGGWIAQSLTALAGSSHWFDTGFVTYSNDAKHNLLEVPDSYFDFDGPGAVSEETVLAMAQGAVSKSRANVAVAVSGVAGPDGGTDEKPVGTVWIAWQWEDKSFARCFQFSGDREAVRYATLVAALEGSLALVV
;
A
#
# COMPACT_ATOMS: atom_id res chain seq x y z
N MET A 1 -10.50 -8.25 5.70
CA MET A 1 -9.68 -7.23 5.03
C MET A 1 -8.27 -7.24 5.59
N ALA A 2 -7.27 -6.98 4.76
CA ALA A 2 -5.88 -6.80 5.16
C ALA A 2 -5.32 -5.51 4.56
N THR A 3 -4.24 -4.99 5.16
CA THR A 3 -3.50 -3.84 4.65
C THR A 3 -2.03 -4.20 4.47
N ALA A 4 -1.39 -3.62 3.46
CA ALA A 4 0.05 -3.72 3.23
C ALA A 4 0.60 -2.30 3.04
N GLU A 5 1.26 -1.79 4.05
CA GLU A 5 1.64 -0.39 4.13
C GLU A 5 3.14 -0.20 4.12
N SER A 6 3.60 0.72 3.29
CA SER A 6 4.98 1.20 3.32
C SER A 6 5.00 2.63 3.86
N CYS A 7 4.83 3.64 3.05
CA CYS A 7 4.98 5.04 3.45
C CYS A 7 4.00 5.52 4.53
N THR A 8 2.88 4.86 4.71
CA THR A 8 1.88 5.21 5.73
C THR A 8 2.17 4.60 7.10
N GLY A 9 3.08 3.64 7.19
CA GLY A 9 3.61 3.12 8.45
C GLY A 9 2.60 2.49 9.40
N GLY A 10 1.46 2.02 8.92
CA GLY A 10 0.40 1.43 9.72
C GLY A 10 -0.81 2.32 9.93
N TRP A 11 -0.82 3.52 9.38
CA TRP A 11 -1.90 4.49 9.59
C TRP A 11 -3.24 4.01 9.02
N ILE A 12 -3.23 3.28 7.90
CA ILE A 12 -4.46 2.71 7.33
C ILE A 12 -5.06 1.67 8.29
N ALA A 13 -4.25 0.73 8.75
CA ALA A 13 -4.68 -0.28 9.73
C ALA A 13 -5.17 0.37 11.03
N GLN A 14 -4.46 1.38 11.54
CA GLN A 14 -4.87 2.13 12.73
C GLN A 14 -6.25 2.78 12.52
N SER A 15 -6.47 3.40 11.38
CA SER A 15 -7.73 4.09 11.09
C SER A 15 -8.90 3.12 10.97
N LEU A 16 -8.68 1.96 10.34
CA LEU A 16 -9.70 0.91 10.22
C LEU A 16 -10.05 0.30 11.58
N THR A 17 -9.03 0.03 12.40
CA THR A 17 -9.22 -0.61 13.71
C THR A 17 -9.66 0.38 14.80
N ALA A 18 -9.67 1.67 14.53
CA ALA A 18 -10.30 2.67 15.40
C ALA A 18 -11.82 2.52 15.46
N LEU A 19 -12.41 1.84 14.48
CA LEU A 19 -13.85 1.60 14.44
C LEU A 19 -14.22 0.41 15.32
N ALA A 20 -15.19 0.60 16.22
CA ALA A 20 -15.73 -0.50 17.01
C ALA A 20 -16.35 -1.56 16.08
N GLY A 21 -16.08 -2.82 16.35
CA GLY A 21 -16.56 -3.93 15.52
C GLY A 21 -15.61 -4.30 14.37
N SER A 22 -14.49 -3.62 14.20
CA SER A 22 -13.53 -3.91 13.13
C SER A 22 -13.00 -5.35 13.17
N SER A 23 -12.97 -5.98 14.34
CA SER A 23 -12.54 -7.38 14.49
C SER A 23 -13.38 -8.37 13.69
N HIS A 24 -14.57 -8.00 13.26
CA HIS A 24 -15.42 -8.86 12.43
C HIS A 24 -14.97 -8.91 10.96
N TRP A 25 -14.19 -7.94 10.50
CA TRP A 25 -13.83 -7.84 9.08
C TRP A 25 -12.37 -7.48 8.81
N PHE A 26 -11.63 -6.97 9.80
CA PHE A 26 -10.20 -6.70 9.68
C PHE A 26 -9.40 -7.88 10.22
N ASP A 27 -8.45 -8.41 9.44
CA ASP A 27 -7.67 -9.59 9.81
C ASP A 27 -6.22 -9.23 10.14
N THR A 28 -5.49 -8.64 9.19
CA THR A 28 -4.05 -8.44 9.32
C THR A 28 -3.60 -7.13 8.69
N GLY A 29 -2.72 -6.44 9.36
CA GLY A 29 -1.98 -5.30 8.82
C GLY A 29 -0.50 -5.63 8.71
N PHE A 30 0.05 -5.48 7.51
CA PHE A 30 1.48 -5.64 7.24
C PHE A 30 2.10 -4.26 7.08
N VAL A 31 3.08 -3.93 7.91
CA VAL A 31 3.90 -2.75 7.73
C VAL A 31 5.23 -3.22 7.17
N THR A 32 5.38 -3.14 5.85
CA THR A 32 6.56 -3.61 5.12
C THR A 32 7.30 -2.40 4.55
N TYR A 33 7.98 -1.70 5.45
CA TYR A 33 8.59 -0.41 5.16
C TYR A 33 9.81 -0.53 4.24
N SER A 34 10.68 -1.51 4.49
CA SER A 34 11.86 -1.78 3.68
C SER A 34 11.56 -2.68 2.49
N ASN A 35 12.46 -2.68 1.50
CA ASN A 35 12.37 -3.61 0.38
C ASN A 35 12.50 -5.07 0.85
N ASP A 36 13.40 -5.33 1.79
CA ASP A 36 13.56 -6.67 2.37
C ASP A 36 12.26 -7.15 3.04
N ALA A 37 11.58 -6.27 3.77
CA ALA A 37 10.32 -6.62 4.41
C ALA A 37 9.22 -6.93 3.38
N LYS A 38 9.17 -6.16 2.29
CA LYS A 38 8.23 -6.43 1.19
C LYS A 38 8.45 -7.81 0.59
N HIS A 39 9.71 -8.17 0.35
CA HIS A 39 10.07 -9.49 -0.16
C HIS A 39 9.80 -10.60 0.86
N ASN A 40 10.30 -10.45 2.07
CA ASN A 40 10.26 -11.52 3.08
C ASN A 40 8.84 -11.80 3.59
N LEU A 41 8.02 -10.79 3.75
CA LEU A 41 6.69 -10.95 4.35
C LEU A 41 5.57 -11.08 3.30
N LEU A 42 5.70 -10.40 2.17
CA LEU A 42 4.65 -10.34 1.16
C LEU A 42 5.02 -11.03 -0.16
N GLU A 43 6.22 -11.60 -0.24
CA GLU A 43 6.72 -12.30 -1.43
C GLU A 43 6.77 -11.40 -2.68
N VAL A 44 6.99 -10.09 -2.48
CA VAL A 44 7.28 -9.20 -3.61
C VAL A 44 8.58 -9.69 -4.25
N PRO A 45 8.62 -9.90 -5.58
CA PRO A 45 9.84 -10.38 -6.23
C PRO A 45 11.04 -9.49 -5.93
N ASP A 46 12.14 -10.09 -5.49
CA ASP A 46 13.35 -9.37 -5.11
C ASP A 46 13.93 -8.60 -6.30
N SER A 47 13.77 -9.15 -7.50
CA SER A 47 14.18 -8.51 -8.75
C SER A 47 13.50 -7.16 -9.03
N TYR A 48 12.36 -6.88 -8.40
CA TYR A 48 11.69 -5.58 -8.55
C TYR A 48 12.53 -4.43 -7.98
N PHE A 49 13.43 -4.74 -7.05
CA PHE A 49 14.29 -3.75 -6.40
C PHE A 49 15.70 -3.67 -7.03
N ASP A 50 15.96 -4.43 -8.08
CA ASP A 50 17.20 -4.34 -8.85
C ASP A 50 17.30 -2.98 -9.57
N PHE A 51 18.51 -2.63 -10.02
CA PHE A 51 18.75 -1.34 -10.68
C PHE A 51 17.84 -1.10 -11.89
N ASP A 52 17.55 -2.15 -12.66
CA ASP A 52 16.68 -2.10 -13.84
C ASP A 52 15.22 -2.53 -13.55
N GLY A 53 14.90 -2.78 -12.29
CA GLY A 53 13.56 -3.15 -11.86
C GLY A 53 12.62 -1.95 -11.70
N PRO A 54 11.32 -2.21 -11.49
CA PRO A 54 10.33 -1.14 -11.34
C PRO A 54 10.49 -0.32 -10.06
N GLY A 55 11.16 -0.88 -9.05
CA GLY A 55 11.37 -0.23 -7.75
C GLY A 55 10.18 -0.37 -6.80
N ALA A 56 10.38 0.13 -5.58
CA ALA A 56 9.38 0.04 -4.52
C ALA A 56 8.12 0.85 -4.82
N VAL A 57 8.27 2.00 -5.46
CA VAL A 57 7.16 2.90 -5.81
C VAL A 57 6.77 2.62 -7.25
N SER A 58 5.94 1.60 -7.46
CA SER A 58 5.54 1.13 -8.79
C SER A 58 4.24 0.35 -8.73
N GLU A 59 3.58 0.25 -9.88
CA GLU A 59 2.40 -0.58 -10.05
C GLU A 59 2.67 -2.04 -9.69
N GLU A 60 3.76 -2.58 -10.21
CA GLU A 60 4.15 -3.98 -10.00
C GLU A 60 4.33 -4.30 -8.52
N THR A 61 5.01 -3.43 -7.80
CA THR A 61 5.28 -3.65 -6.38
C THR A 61 4.01 -3.59 -5.54
N VAL A 62 3.14 -2.60 -5.73
CA VAL A 62 1.90 -2.52 -4.92
C VAL A 62 0.91 -3.62 -5.25
N LEU A 63 0.84 -4.06 -6.51
CA LEU A 63 0.03 -5.23 -6.88
C LEU A 63 0.54 -6.49 -6.19
N ALA A 64 1.86 -6.72 -6.19
CA ALA A 64 2.47 -7.85 -5.49
C ALA A 64 2.25 -7.78 -3.97
N MET A 65 2.34 -6.57 -3.39
CA MET A 65 2.06 -6.35 -1.96
C MET A 65 0.61 -6.72 -1.61
N ALA A 66 -0.35 -6.27 -2.40
CA ALA A 66 -1.77 -6.56 -2.17
C ALA A 66 -2.05 -8.06 -2.28
N GLN A 67 -1.50 -8.70 -3.29
CA GLN A 67 -1.61 -10.15 -3.47
C GLN A 67 -0.98 -10.91 -2.31
N GLY A 68 0.20 -10.49 -1.86
CA GLY A 68 0.88 -11.08 -0.70
C GLY A 68 0.05 -10.93 0.58
N ALA A 69 -0.57 -9.78 0.79
CA ALA A 69 -1.42 -9.54 1.95
C ALA A 69 -2.63 -10.48 1.97
N VAL A 70 -3.26 -10.74 0.83
CA VAL A 70 -4.35 -11.71 0.74
C VAL A 70 -3.84 -13.14 0.98
N SER A 71 -2.74 -13.54 0.35
CA SER A 71 -2.23 -14.90 0.45
C SER A 71 -1.67 -15.25 1.83
N LYS A 72 -1.19 -14.27 2.58
CA LYS A 72 -0.59 -14.47 3.93
C LYS A 72 -1.59 -14.23 5.07
N SER A 73 -2.84 -13.95 4.76
CA SER A 73 -3.89 -13.71 5.75
C SER A 73 -5.14 -14.52 5.39
N ARG A 74 -6.20 -14.34 6.16
CA ARG A 74 -7.53 -14.90 5.84
C ARG A 74 -8.41 -13.89 5.12
N ALA A 75 -7.85 -12.74 4.77
CA ALA A 75 -8.57 -11.68 4.09
C ALA A 75 -8.82 -12.04 2.62
N ASN A 76 -9.95 -11.62 2.09
CA ASN A 76 -10.26 -11.67 0.65
C ASN A 76 -10.24 -10.27 0.01
N VAL A 77 -9.99 -9.25 0.80
CA VAL A 77 -9.83 -7.85 0.35
C VAL A 77 -8.54 -7.30 0.95
N ALA A 78 -7.72 -6.67 0.15
CA ALA A 78 -6.51 -5.98 0.62
C ALA A 78 -6.33 -4.64 -0.09
N VAL A 79 -5.70 -3.71 0.61
CA VAL A 79 -5.19 -2.46 0.05
C VAL A 79 -3.70 -2.36 0.36
N ALA A 80 -2.91 -1.99 -0.64
CA ALA A 80 -1.46 -1.85 -0.52
C ALA A 80 -1.03 -0.46 -0.99
N VAL A 81 -0.07 0.14 -0.30
CA VAL A 81 0.45 1.46 -0.63
C VAL A 81 1.97 1.50 -0.56
N SER A 82 2.59 2.19 -1.51
CA SER A 82 4.01 2.50 -1.51
C SER A 82 4.24 3.82 -2.22
N GLY A 83 5.01 4.72 -1.62
CA GLY A 83 5.18 6.06 -2.16
C GLY A 83 6.35 6.82 -1.57
N VAL A 84 6.57 8.00 -2.12
CA VAL A 84 7.60 8.95 -1.69
C VAL A 84 6.93 10.06 -0.88
N ALA A 85 6.98 9.93 0.45
CA ALA A 85 6.32 10.88 1.34
C ALA A 85 7.07 12.23 1.45
N GLY A 86 8.39 12.24 1.22
CA GLY A 86 9.22 13.42 1.36
C GLY A 86 9.63 13.71 2.82
N PRO A 87 10.38 14.82 3.07
CA PRO A 87 10.87 15.77 2.08
C PRO A 87 12.01 15.21 1.22
N ASP A 88 12.71 14.20 1.70
CA ASP A 88 13.80 13.55 0.98
C ASP A 88 13.30 12.47 0.02
N GLY A 89 14.16 12.05 -0.87
CA GLY A 89 13.86 11.02 -1.84
C GLY A 89 13.19 11.57 -3.10
N GLY A 90 12.69 10.66 -3.91
CA GLY A 90 12.10 11.00 -5.18
C GLY A 90 13.14 11.18 -6.28
N THR A 91 12.65 11.12 -7.50
CA THR A 91 13.41 11.32 -8.74
C THR A 91 12.58 12.19 -9.67
N ASP A 92 13.13 12.59 -10.82
CA ASP A 92 12.36 13.33 -11.82
C ASP A 92 11.16 12.53 -12.33
N GLU A 93 11.30 11.20 -12.43
CA GLU A 93 10.23 10.31 -12.86
C GLU A 93 9.20 10.03 -11.77
N LYS A 94 9.68 9.96 -10.51
CA LYS A 94 8.85 9.68 -9.33
C LYS A 94 9.16 10.74 -8.26
N PRO A 95 8.69 11.99 -8.45
CA PRO A 95 8.96 13.05 -7.48
C PRO A 95 8.28 12.80 -6.14
N VAL A 96 8.69 13.54 -5.12
CA VAL A 96 8.01 13.54 -3.82
C VAL A 96 6.51 13.72 -4.02
N GLY A 97 5.72 12.93 -3.32
CA GLY A 97 4.27 12.89 -3.45
C GLY A 97 3.75 11.81 -4.40
N THR A 98 4.63 11.14 -5.14
CA THR A 98 4.25 10.00 -5.98
C THR A 98 3.90 8.81 -5.09
N VAL A 99 2.67 8.31 -5.20
CA VAL A 99 2.18 7.17 -4.43
C VAL A 99 1.42 6.23 -5.35
N TRP A 100 1.77 4.96 -5.30
CA TRP A 100 1.00 3.90 -5.91
C TRP A 100 0.13 3.23 -4.86
N ILE A 101 -1.12 2.97 -5.20
CA ILE A 101 -2.07 2.24 -4.36
C ILE A 101 -2.67 1.12 -5.18
N ALA A 102 -2.69 -0.09 -4.61
CA ALA A 102 -3.34 -1.24 -5.21
C ALA A 102 -4.46 -1.75 -4.31
N TRP A 103 -5.51 -2.23 -4.93
CA TRP A 103 -6.62 -2.89 -4.25
C TRP A 103 -6.80 -4.27 -4.84
N GLN A 104 -7.09 -5.22 -4.00
CA GLN A 104 -7.40 -6.58 -4.40
C GLN A 104 -8.68 -7.05 -3.74
N TRP A 105 -9.55 -7.66 -4.53
CA TRP A 105 -10.74 -8.34 -4.07
C TRP A 105 -10.78 -9.72 -4.72
N GLU A 106 -10.60 -10.75 -3.88
CA GLU A 106 -10.49 -12.13 -4.35
C GLU A 106 -9.33 -12.28 -5.35
N ASP A 107 -9.61 -12.63 -6.60
CA ASP A 107 -8.63 -12.80 -7.66
C ASP A 107 -8.48 -11.56 -8.57
N LYS A 108 -9.21 -10.48 -8.27
CA LYS A 108 -9.16 -9.24 -9.06
C LYS A 108 -8.32 -8.20 -8.36
N SER A 109 -7.43 -7.58 -9.11
CA SER A 109 -6.59 -6.51 -8.58
C SER A 109 -6.46 -5.37 -9.59
N PHE A 110 -6.28 -4.17 -9.07
CA PHE A 110 -5.98 -2.99 -9.87
C PHE A 110 -5.16 -2.01 -9.05
N ALA A 111 -4.42 -1.16 -9.72
CA ALA A 111 -3.59 -0.16 -9.07
C ALA A 111 -3.74 1.20 -9.75
N ARG A 112 -3.45 2.25 -8.99
CA ARG A 112 -3.50 3.62 -9.47
C ARG A 112 -2.34 4.42 -8.90
N CYS A 113 -1.76 5.27 -9.75
CA CYS A 113 -0.74 6.25 -9.35
C CYS A 113 -1.39 7.57 -8.96
N PHE A 114 -0.91 8.15 -7.87
CA PHE A 114 -1.34 9.46 -7.39
C PHE A 114 -0.11 10.38 -7.30
N GLN A 115 -0.35 11.67 -7.48
CA GLN A 115 0.63 12.71 -7.22
C GLN A 115 0.02 13.66 -6.18
N PHE A 116 0.40 13.49 -4.93
CA PHE A 116 -0.11 14.29 -3.83
C PHE A 116 0.80 15.48 -3.54
N SER A 117 0.17 16.61 -3.20
CA SER A 117 0.86 17.84 -2.82
C SER A 117 1.02 17.94 -1.31
N GLY A 118 1.93 18.79 -0.86
CA GLY A 118 2.12 19.12 0.54
C GLY A 118 3.36 18.46 1.15
N ASP A 119 3.46 18.57 2.46
CA ASP A 119 4.56 17.98 3.22
C ASP A 119 4.38 16.48 3.44
N ARG A 120 5.29 15.89 4.17
CA ARG A 120 5.29 14.45 4.46
C ARG A 120 3.97 13.99 5.10
N GLU A 121 3.46 14.73 6.08
CA GLU A 121 2.20 14.38 6.73
C GLU A 121 1.03 14.46 5.76
N ALA A 122 0.97 15.51 4.96
CA ALA A 122 -0.08 15.71 3.96
C ALA A 122 -0.11 14.60 2.91
N VAL A 123 1.04 14.17 2.41
CA VAL A 123 1.15 13.05 1.46
C VAL A 123 0.65 11.75 2.08
N ARG A 124 1.08 11.46 3.30
CA ARG A 124 0.67 10.25 4.03
C ARG A 124 -0.83 10.26 4.34
N TYR A 125 -1.37 11.39 4.72
CA TYR A 125 -2.81 11.54 4.97
C TYR A 125 -3.63 11.40 3.69
N ALA A 126 -3.22 12.02 2.61
CA ALA A 126 -3.89 11.89 1.32
C ALA A 126 -3.86 10.43 0.82
N THR A 127 -2.76 9.72 1.06
CA THR A 127 -2.64 8.29 0.77
C THR A 127 -3.65 7.47 1.57
N LEU A 128 -3.76 7.73 2.86
CA LEU A 128 -4.76 7.09 3.73
C LEU A 128 -6.18 7.28 3.17
N VAL A 129 -6.55 8.51 2.86
CA VAL A 129 -7.89 8.84 2.36
C VAL A 129 -8.16 8.12 1.04
N ALA A 130 -7.24 8.22 0.07
CA ALA A 130 -7.40 7.57 -1.23
C ALA A 130 -7.49 6.04 -1.11
N ALA A 131 -6.70 5.44 -0.22
CA ALA A 131 -6.73 4.00 0.02
C ALA A 131 -8.09 3.54 0.57
N LEU A 132 -8.65 4.28 1.52
CA LEU A 132 -9.95 3.97 2.11
C LEU A 132 -11.09 4.19 1.12
N GLU A 133 -11.07 5.29 0.37
CA GLU A 133 -12.08 5.57 -0.65
C GLU A 133 -12.12 4.47 -1.72
N GLY A 134 -10.96 4.04 -2.21
CA GLY A 134 -10.86 2.95 -3.17
C GLY A 134 -11.34 1.61 -2.61
N SER A 135 -11.08 1.35 -1.33
CA SER A 135 -11.56 0.15 -0.65
C SER A 135 -13.08 0.14 -0.52
N LEU A 136 -13.69 1.29 -0.20
CA LEU A 136 -15.15 1.41 -0.16
C LEU A 136 -15.78 1.17 -1.52
N ALA A 137 -15.18 1.66 -2.59
CA ALA A 137 -15.68 1.49 -3.95
C ALA A 137 -15.70 0.01 -4.39
N LEU A 138 -14.86 -0.84 -3.81
CA LEU A 138 -14.86 -2.28 -4.10
C LEU A 138 -16.07 -3.02 -3.52
N VAL A 139 -16.52 -2.60 -2.34
CA VAL A 139 -17.54 -3.32 -1.56
C VAL A 139 -18.92 -2.68 -1.66
N VAL A 140 -19.02 -1.57 -2.31
CA VAL A 140 -20.27 -0.87 -2.61
C VAL A 140 -20.58 -0.96 -4.11
#